data_9e0a5d635e5fcf836a547ee618971cd4
#
_entry.id   9e0a5d635e5fcf836a547ee618971cd4
#
_cell.length_a   1.000
_cell.length_b   1.000
_cell.length_c   1.000
_cell.angle_alpha   90.00
_cell.angle_beta   90.00
_cell.angle_gamma   90.00
#
_symmetry.space_group_name_H-M   'P 1'
#
loop_
_entity.id
_entity.type
_entity.pdbx_description
1 polymer ?
#
loop_
_entity_poly.entity_id
_entity_poly.type
_entity_poly.pdbx_seq_one_letter_code
_entity_poly.pdbx_strand_id
1 'polypeptide(L)'
;VGRRPVLLFSVIFILIFGLTVALSVNVTMFSTLRFFEGFCLAGIVLSLYALRIELCPPGHRFMITMVASFIEMAGQFLMPGLAALCRDWQVLQAVIICPFLLMLFYWVIFPESLRWLMATQQFEASKELILQFTHKNRMNTESDIKGVVPELEKEITRRPKKVCIVKVVGTRNLWKNIVVLCVNSLTGYGIHHCFAKSMMGHEAKMAITHNFYADYYTMAGIALASCLAMCPVVGFLGRRGGLLLFMILTALASLLQLGLLNLIGKYSQLPDSGMSDSVKDKFSVAFSIVGMFSSHAVGSLSVFFCAEITPTVIRGGGLGLVLASAGFGRLTAPIMELHNQKGYFLHHVIFACCTLICIICILLLPESKNQNLPENIPDGEHYTRQPLLPHKKGEQPLLLTNSELKDYSGLHDSAAVSDGISENTTANGMK
;
A
#
# COMPACT_ATOMS: atom_id res chain seq x y z
N VAL A 1 7.09 -11.04 -16.02
CA VAL A 1 5.75 -11.09 -16.62
C VAL A 1 5.15 -9.70 -16.59
N GLY A 2 4.53 -9.28 -17.69
CA GLY A 2 3.89 -7.96 -17.79
C GLY A 2 2.63 -7.83 -16.92
N ARG A 3 2.20 -6.59 -16.71
CA ARG A 3 1.02 -6.31 -15.85
C ARG A 3 -0.29 -6.76 -16.52
N ARG A 4 -0.40 -6.47 -17.81
CA ARG A 4 -1.60 -6.79 -18.59
C ARG A 4 -1.88 -8.30 -18.70
N PRO A 5 -0.91 -9.17 -19.05
CA PRO A 5 -1.16 -10.62 -19.09
C PRO A 5 -1.58 -11.19 -17.73
N VAL A 6 -0.94 -10.77 -16.64
CA VAL A 6 -1.29 -11.22 -15.27
C VAL A 6 -2.72 -10.83 -14.93
N LEU A 7 -3.12 -9.60 -15.25
CA LEU A 7 -4.49 -9.12 -15.02
C LEU A 7 -5.52 -9.97 -15.78
N LEU A 8 -5.26 -10.23 -17.06
CA LEU A 8 -6.18 -11.03 -17.88
C LEU A 8 -6.32 -12.47 -17.36
N PHE A 9 -5.22 -13.16 -17.12
CA PHE A 9 -5.25 -14.52 -16.59
C PHE A 9 -5.97 -14.57 -15.23
N SER A 10 -5.71 -13.61 -14.38
CA SER A 10 -6.37 -13.51 -13.08
C SER A 10 -7.88 -13.30 -13.20
N VAL A 11 -8.32 -12.47 -14.12
CA VAL A 11 -9.77 -12.24 -14.38
C VAL A 11 -10.44 -13.50 -14.92
N ILE A 12 -9.82 -14.20 -15.87
CA ILE A 12 -10.37 -15.43 -16.43
C ILE A 12 -10.51 -16.50 -15.34
N PHE A 13 -9.45 -16.71 -14.56
CA PHE A 13 -9.48 -17.74 -13.52
C PHE A 13 -10.40 -17.37 -12.35
N ILE A 14 -10.53 -16.10 -11.98
CA ILE A 14 -11.48 -15.70 -10.94
C ILE A 14 -12.93 -15.92 -11.38
N LEU A 15 -13.23 -15.72 -12.65
CA LEU A 15 -14.55 -16.05 -13.19
C LEU A 15 -14.84 -17.55 -13.07
N ILE A 16 -13.89 -18.39 -13.47
CA ILE A 16 -14.04 -19.85 -13.39
C ILE A 16 -14.21 -20.29 -11.94
N PHE A 17 -13.30 -19.91 -11.05
CA PHE A 17 -13.34 -20.36 -9.65
C PHE A 17 -14.51 -19.73 -8.87
N GLY A 18 -14.82 -18.47 -9.10
CA GLY A 18 -15.93 -17.80 -8.44
C GLY A 18 -17.29 -18.38 -8.80
N LEU A 19 -17.54 -18.68 -10.07
CA LEU A 19 -18.78 -19.34 -10.49
C LEU A 19 -18.85 -20.79 -10.00
N THR A 20 -17.72 -21.49 -9.96
CA THR A 20 -17.66 -22.86 -9.43
C THR A 20 -17.90 -22.90 -7.92
N VAL A 21 -17.47 -21.87 -7.16
CA VAL A 21 -17.80 -21.73 -5.74
C VAL A 21 -19.32 -21.68 -5.53
N ALA A 22 -20.05 -20.97 -6.39
CA ALA A 22 -21.51 -20.90 -6.32
C ALA A 22 -22.18 -22.27 -6.53
N LEU A 23 -21.52 -23.20 -7.20
CA LEU A 23 -21.99 -24.53 -7.48
C LEU A 23 -21.44 -25.60 -6.50
N SER A 24 -20.73 -25.20 -5.46
CA SER A 24 -20.11 -26.13 -4.52
C SER A 24 -21.14 -26.94 -3.73
N VAL A 25 -20.88 -28.22 -3.56
CA VAL A 25 -21.81 -29.21 -2.95
C VAL A 25 -21.43 -29.49 -1.50
N ASN A 26 -20.15 -29.43 -1.15
CA ASN A 26 -19.66 -29.73 0.20
C ASN A 26 -18.65 -28.66 0.67
N VAL A 27 -18.35 -28.69 1.96
CA VAL A 27 -17.44 -27.74 2.61
C VAL A 27 -16.00 -27.84 2.07
N THR A 28 -15.53 -29.04 1.79
CA THR A 28 -14.17 -29.24 1.26
C THR A 28 -14.01 -28.64 -0.12
N MET A 29 -14.97 -28.85 -1.01
CA MET A 29 -14.98 -28.22 -2.34
C MET A 29 -15.08 -26.72 -2.24
N PHE A 30 -15.98 -26.19 -1.40
CA PHE A 30 -16.13 -24.77 -1.15
C PHE A 30 -14.82 -24.13 -0.68
N SER A 31 -14.17 -24.70 0.32
CA SER A 31 -12.92 -24.17 0.89
C SER A 31 -11.77 -24.18 -0.11
N THR A 32 -11.63 -25.23 -0.90
CA THR A 32 -10.60 -25.34 -1.93
C THR A 32 -10.80 -24.30 -3.03
N LEU A 33 -12.03 -24.15 -3.50
CA LEU A 33 -12.35 -23.16 -4.53
C LEU A 33 -12.21 -21.71 -4.03
N ARG A 34 -12.56 -21.45 -2.76
CA ARG A 34 -12.33 -20.14 -2.13
C ARG A 34 -10.86 -19.81 -2.03
N PHE A 35 -10.01 -20.77 -1.73
CA PHE A 35 -8.56 -20.57 -1.73
C PHE A 35 -8.06 -20.10 -3.11
N PHE A 36 -8.45 -20.78 -4.18
CA PHE A 36 -8.05 -20.39 -5.53
C PHE A 36 -8.68 -19.07 -5.99
N GLU A 37 -9.90 -18.78 -5.58
CA GLU A 37 -10.53 -17.47 -5.81
C GLU A 37 -9.71 -16.33 -5.18
N GLY A 38 -9.26 -16.51 -3.93
CA GLY A 38 -8.38 -15.55 -3.26
C GLY A 38 -7.03 -15.39 -3.96
N PHE A 39 -6.46 -16.48 -4.45
CA PHE A 39 -5.23 -16.46 -5.25
C PHE A 39 -5.38 -15.61 -6.52
N CYS A 40 -6.46 -15.77 -7.24
CA CYS A 40 -6.74 -14.98 -8.44
C CYS A 40 -7.03 -13.53 -8.12
N LEU A 41 -7.75 -13.26 -7.03
CA LEU A 41 -8.05 -11.90 -6.56
C LEU A 41 -6.77 -11.14 -6.22
N ALA A 42 -5.81 -11.79 -5.57
CA ALA A 42 -4.50 -11.21 -5.28
C ALA A 42 -3.76 -10.81 -6.57
N GLY A 43 -3.83 -11.63 -7.62
CA GLY A 43 -3.27 -11.30 -8.94
C GLY A 43 -3.92 -10.07 -9.57
N ILE A 44 -5.23 -9.92 -9.46
CA ILE A 44 -5.97 -8.74 -9.95
C ILE A 44 -5.54 -7.48 -9.20
N VAL A 45 -5.56 -7.51 -7.88
CA VAL A 45 -5.19 -6.39 -7.02
C VAL A 45 -3.76 -5.94 -7.29
N LEU A 46 -2.83 -6.88 -7.36
CA LEU A 46 -1.41 -6.62 -7.63
C LEU A 46 -1.21 -5.95 -8.99
N SER A 47 -1.79 -6.51 -10.04
CA SER A 47 -1.64 -6.01 -11.40
C SER A 47 -2.25 -4.63 -11.59
N LEU A 48 -3.45 -4.40 -11.04
CA LEU A 48 -4.11 -3.10 -11.11
C LEU A 48 -3.37 -2.04 -10.31
N TYR A 49 -2.84 -2.40 -9.16
CA TYR A 49 -2.06 -1.47 -8.33
C TYR A 49 -0.79 -1.03 -9.04
N ALA A 50 -0.04 -1.98 -9.59
CA ALA A 50 1.19 -1.69 -10.35
C ALA A 50 0.90 -0.83 -11.58
N LEU A 51 -0.11 -1.18 -12.38
CA LEU A 51 -0.52 -0.41 -13.55
C LEU A 51 -0.92 1.02 -13.19
N ARG A 52 -1.72 1.18 -12.16
CA ARG A 52 -2.19 2.48 -11.70
C ARG A 52 -1.04 3.41 -11.31
N ILE A 53 -0.08 2.90 -10.56
CA ILE A 53 1.10 3.68 -10.16
C ILE A 53 1.98 4.04 -11.37
N GLU A 54 2.17 3.12 -12.29
CA GLU A 54 3.05 3.32 -13.45
C GLU A 54 2.45 4.22 -14.53
N LEU A 55 1.13 4.24 -14.67
CA LEU A 55 0.45 5.08 -15.67
C LEU A 55 0.25 6.54 -15.23
N CYS A 56 0.43 6.83 -13.97
CA CYS A 56 0.17 8.16 -13.41
C CYS A 56 1.41 9.03 -13.39
N PRO A 57 1.28 10.36 -13.64
CA PRO A 57 2.36 11.30 -13.43
C PRO A 57 2.73 11.40 -11.95
N PRO A 58 4.00 11.72 -11.60
CA PRO A 58 4.50 11.68 -10.23
C PRO A 58 3.69 12.49 -9.21
N GLY A 59 3.17 13.64 -9.60
CA GLY A 59 2.40 14.54 -8.72
C GLY A 59 0.99 14.06 -8.37
N HIS A 60 0.45 13.09 -9.10
CA HIS A 60 -0.95 12.65 -9.00
C HIS A 60 -1.12 11.21 -8.53
N ARG A 61 -0.03 10.50 -8.25
CA ARG A 61 -0.08 9.08 -7.83
C ARG A 61 -0.92 8.86 -6.58
N PHE A 62 -0.69 9.67 -5.57
CA PHE A 62 -1.45 9.58 -4.32
C PHE A 62 -2.93 9.90 -4.51
N MET A 63 -3.24 10.93 -5.28
CA MET A 63 -4.63 11.31 -5.56
C MET A 63 -5.40 10.16 -6.25
N ILE A 64 -4.81 9.54 -7.25
CA ILE A 64 -5.44 8.44 -7.98
C ILE A 64 -5.58 7.20 -7.08
N THR A 65 -4.60 6.93 -6.23
CA THR A 65 -4.69 5.85 -5.23
C THR A 65 -5.83 6.11 -4.24
N MET A 66 -6.02 7.34 -3.81
CA MET A 66 -7.14 7.70 -2.94
C MET A 66 -8.49 7.58 -3.66
N VAL A 67 -8.60 8.01 -4.90
CA VAL A 67 -9.81 7.81 -5.72
C VAL A 67 -10.15 6.32 -5.84
N ALA A 68 -9.17 5.48 -6.09
CA ALA A 68 -9.37 4.02 -6.12
C ALA A 68 -9.83 3.47 -4.77
N SER A 69 -9.29 3.98 -3.66
CA SER A 69 -9.71 3.60 -2.31
C SER A 69 -11.16 4.02 -2.03
N PHE A 70 -11.57 5.20 -2.47
CA PHE A 70 -12.98 5.64 -2.33
C PHE A 70 -13.95 4.79 -3.15
N ILE A 71 -13.55 4.36 -4.35
CA ILE A 71 -14.36 3.43 -5.16
C ILE A 71 -14.47 2.08 -4.46
N GLU A 72 -13.39 1.58 -3.87
CA GLU A 72 -13.40 0.36 -3.06
C GLU A 72 -14.33 0.49 -1.85
N MET A 73 -14.31 1.62 -1.16
CA MET A 73 -15.25 1.90 -0.05
C MET A 73 -16.70 1.93 -0.53
N ALA A 74 -16.97 2.52 -1.69
CA ALA A 74 -18.30 2.51 -2.30
C ALA A 74 -18.79 1.07 -2.54
N GLY A 75 -17.92 0.18 -2.99
CA GLY A 75 -18.19 -1.25 -3.10
C GLY A 75 -18.52 -1.91 -1.76
N GLN A 76 -17.80 -1.57 -0.71
CA GLN A 76 -18.09 -2.06 0.65
C GLN A 76 -19.45 -1.58 1.17
N PHE A 77 -19.86 -0.35 0.89
CA PHE A 77 -21.19 0.15 1.25
C PHE A 77 -22.31 -0.49 0.42
N LEU A 78 -22.03 -0.88 -0.82
CA LEU A 78 -22.99 -1.57 -1.69
C LEU A 78 -23.23 -3.02 -1.26
N MET A 79 -22.22 -3.68 -0.71
CA MET A 79 -22.24 -5.11 -0.38
C MET A 79 -23.40 -5.53 0.53
N PRO A 80 -23.72 -4.83 1.65
CA PRO A 80 -24.87 -5.19 2.48
C PRO A 80 -26.21 -5.09 1.76
N GLY A 81 -26.36 -4.13 0.87
CA GLY A 81 -27.57 -3.97 0.05
C GLY A 81 -27.77 -5.17 -0.89
N LEU A 82 -26.71 -5.62 -1.56
CA LEU A 82 -26.75 -6.82 -2.40
C LEU A 82 -27.04 -8.06 -1.57
N ALA A 83 -26.43 -8.20 -0.40
CA ALA A 83 -26.68 -9.32 0.51
C ALA A 83 -28.13 -9.35 1.03
N ALA A 84 -28.74 -8.20 1.25
CA ALA A 84 -30.14 -8.10 1.64
C ALA A 84 -31.12 -8.48 0.50
N LEU A 85 -30.76 -8.15 -0.74
CA LEU A 85 -31.54 -8.50 -1.92
C LEU A 85 -31.40 -9.99 -2.28
N CYS A 86 -30.16 -10.50 -2.25
CA CYS A 86 -29.80 -11.88 -2.55
C CYS A 86 -29.60 -12.67 -1.25
N ARG A 87 -30.66 -13.22 -0.70
CA ARG A 87 -30.61 -13.95 0.59
C ARG A 87 -29.93 -15.31 0.51
N ASP A 88 -29.91 -15.90 -0.69
CA ASP A 88 -29.16 -17.14 -0.93
C ASP A 88 -27.69 -16.81 -1.25
N TRP A 89 -26.77 -17.46 -0.54
CA TRP A 89 -25.34 -17.22 -0.71
C TRP A 89 -24.82 -17.60 -2.10
N GLN A 90 -25.41 -18.61 -2.74
CA GLN A 90 -25.06 -19.03 -4.11
C GLN A 90 -25.39 -17.95 -5.14
N VAL A 91 -26.60 -17.38 -5.02
CA VAL A 91 -27.05 -16.28 -5.88
C VAL A 91 -26.18 -15.03 -5.65
N LEU A 92 -25.86 -14.71 -4.40
CA LEU A 92 -24.99 -13.59 -4.05
C LEU A 92 -23.59 -13.76 -4.66
N GLN A 93 -23.01 -14.95 -4.55
CA GLN A 93 -21.71 -15.27 -5.14
C GLN A 93 -21.73 -15.08 -6.66
N ALA A 94 -22.73 -15.57 -7.34
CA ALA A 94 -22.89 -15.43 -8.77
C ALA A 94 -23.03 -13.94 -9.18
N VAL A 95 -23.83 -13.16 -8.46
CA VAL A 95 -24.05 -11.74 -8.71
C VAL A 95 -22.77 -10.94 -8.50
N ILE A 96 -21.94 -11.27 -7.51
CA ILE A 96 -20.67 -10.59 -7.26
C ILE A 96 -19.64 -10.90 -8.36
N ILE A 97 -19.60 -12.11 -8.85
CA ILE A 97 -18.62 -12.56 -9.85
C ILE A 97 -18.99 -12.13 -11.27
N CYS A 98 -20.28 -12.06 -11.61
CA CYS A 98 -20.72 -11.67 -12.95
C CYS A 98 -20.12 -10.36 -13.51
N PRO A 99 -19.93 -9.29 -12.74
CA PRO A 99 -19.28 -8.07 -13.25
C PRO A 99 -17.88 -8.29 -13.82
N PHE A 100 -17.16 -9.32 -13.42
CA PHE A 100 -15.85 -9.64 -13.99
C PHE A 100 -15.94 -10.05 -15.48
N LEU A 101 -17.10 -10.49 -15.95
CA LEU A 101 -17.34 -10.67 -17.40
C LEU A 101 -17.17 -9.37 -18.18
N LEU A 102 -17.61 -8.26 -17.63
CA LEU A 102 -17.42 -6.94 -18.24
C LEU A 102 -15.94 -6.55 -18.32
N MET A 103 -15.12 -6.99 -17.38
CA MET A 103 -13.67 -6.73 -17.40
C MET A 103 -12.98 -7.43 -18.59
N LEU A 104 -13.50 -8.52 -19.09
CA LEU A 104 -12.97 -9.17 -20.30
C LEU A 104 -13.14 -8.31 -21.55
N PHE A 105 -14.21 -7.52 -21.63
CA PHE A 105 -14.41 -6.57 -22.74
C PHE A 105 -13.44 -5.39 -22.67
N TYR A 106 -12.93 -5.03 -21.48
CA TYR A 106 -11.93 -3.98 -21.32
C TYR A 106 -10.50 -4.41 -21.71
N TRP A 107 -10.30 -5.66 -22.12
CA TRP A 107 -9.01 -6.15 -22.61
C TRP A 107 -8.36 -5.22 -23.63
N VAL A 108 -9.15 -4.70 -24.56
CA VAL A 108 -8.69 -3.79 -25.62
C VAL A 108 -8.33 -2.40 -25.07
N ILE A 109 -8.94 -2.01 -23.96
CA ILE A 109 -8.81 -0.68 -23.36
C ILE A 109 -7.61 -0.61 -22.41
N PHE A 110 -7.28 -1.70 -21.70
CA PHE A 110 -6.15 -1.71 -20.78
C PHE A 110 -4.81 -1.75 -21.51
N PRO A 111 -4.01 -0.66 -21.47
CA PRO A 111 -2.67 -0.67 -22.02
C PRO A 111 -1.71 -1.40 -21.13
N GLU A 112 -0.62 -1.91 -21.68
CA GLU A 112 0.53 -2.39 -20.90
C GLU A 112 1.28 -1.19 -20.31
N SER A 113 2.00 -1.41 -19.22
CA SER A 113 2.84 -0.39 -18.60
C SER A 113 4.01 -0.02 -19.50
N LEU A 114 4.04 1.23 -19.98
CA LEU A 114 5.16 1.75 -20.75
C LEU A 114 6.47 1.72 -19.96
N ARG A 115 6.41 2.04 -18.66
CA ARG A 115 7.58 1.99 -17.78
C ARG A 115 8.18 0.58 -17.70
N TRP A 116 7.33 -0.43 -17.59
CA TRP A 116 7.78 -1.81 -17.56
C TRP A 116 8.37 -2.26 -18.90
N LEU A 117 7.75 -1.90 -20.03
CA LEU A 117 8.26 -2.20 -21.35
C LEU A 117 9.64 -1.57 -21.58
N MET A 118 9.82 -0.33 -21.19
CA MET A 118 11.09 0.38 -21.28
C MET A 118 12.15 -0.24 -20.35
N ALA A 119 11.78 -0.56 -19.11
CA ALA A 119 12.69 -1.16 -18.14
C ALA A 119 13.14 -2.58 -18.54
N THR A 120 12.34 -3.29 -19.31
CA THR A 120 12.67 -4.65 -19.82
C THR A 120 13.22 -4.65 -21.24
N GLN A 121 13.57 -3.51 -21.81
CA GLN A 121 14.19 -3.36 -23.14
C GLN A 121 13.35 -3.87 -24.31
N GLN A 122 12.03 -3.74 -24.24
CA GLN A 122 11.11 -4.09 -25.32
C GLN A 122 10.84 -2.86 -26.19
N PHE A 123 11.75 -2.56 -27.10
CA PHE A 123 11.73 -1.34 -27.91
C PHE A 123 10.51 -1.25 -28.84
N GLU A 124 10.26 -2.31 -29.62
CA GLU A 124 9.14 -2.31 -30.60
C GLU A 124 7.79 -2.16 -29.92
N ALA A 125 7.56 -2.88 -28.83
CA ALA A 125 6.32 -2.76 -28.06
C ALA A 125 6.18 -1.38 -27.40
N SER A 126 7.26 -0.78 -26.91
CA SER A 126 7.28 0.57 -26.36
C SER A 126 6.95 1.62 -27.42
N LYS A 127 7.53 1.50 -28.61
CA LYS A 127 7.26 2.39 -29.74
C LYS A 127 5.80 2.33 -30.19
N GLU A 128 5.26 1.13 -30.33
CA GLU A 128 3.86 0.92 -30.70
C GLU A 128 2.90 1.52 -29.66
N LEU A 129 3.18 1.34 -28.38
CA LEU A 129 2.38 1.89 -27.29
C LEU A 129 2.42 3.42 -27.26
N ILE A 130 3.58 4.03 -27.48
CA ILE A 130 3.72 5.49 -27.59
C ILE A 130 2.91 6.02 -28.77
N LEU A 131 2.94 5.34 -29.91
CA LEU A 131 2.15 5.70 -31.08
C LEU A 131 0.64 5.64 -30.81
N GLN A 132 0.18 4.61 -30.09
CA GLN A 132 -1.23 4.52 -29.66
C GLN A 132 -1.62 5.66 -28.73
N PHE A 133 -0.80 6.01 -27.76
CA PHE A 133 -1.08 7.11 -26.83
C PHE A 133 -1.12 8.46 -27.54
N THR A 134 -0.19 8.74 -28.44
CA THR A 134 -0.18 9.99 -29.22
C THR A 134 -1.39 10.09 -30.12
N HIS A 135 -1.78 9.01 -30.76
CA HIS A 135 -2.98 8.97 -31.59
C HIS A 135 -4.27 9.22 -30.80
N LYS A 136 -4.41 8.57 -29.64
CA LYS A 136 -5.57 8.77 -28.75
C LYS A 136 -5.66 10.19 -28.17
N ASN A 137 -4.52 10.82 -27.90
CA ASN A 137 -4.45 12.18 -27.36
C ASN A 137 -4.46 13.28 -28.44
N ARG A 138 -4.64 12.91 -29.71
CA ARG A 138 -4.68 13.84 -30.84
C ARG A 138 -3.46 14.78 -30.93
N MET A 139 -2.30 14.29 -30.54
CA MET A 139 -1.06 15.04 -30.66
C MET A 139 -0.55 14.99 -32.11
N ASN A 140 0.07 16.08 -32.59
CA ASN A 140 0.70 16.11 -33.92
C ASN A 140 1.89 15.18 -33.97
N THR A 141 1.72 14.06 -34.66
CA THR A 141 2.50 12.85 -34.45
C THR A 141 3.79 12.76 -35.23
N GLU A 142 3.92 13.44 -36.38
CA GLU A 142 5.06 13.16 -37.28
C GLU A 142 6.37 13.84 -36.88
N SER A 143 6.29 15.07 -36.38
CA SER A 143 7.50 15.83 -36.00
C SER A 143 8.03 15.47 -34.64
N ASP A 144 7.13 15.19 -33.67
CA ASP A 144 7.51 14.89 -32.28
C ASP A 144 8.01 13.46 -32.13
N ILE A 145 7.47 12.50 -32.89
CA ILE A 145 7.88 11.10 -32.84
C ILE A 145 9.27 10.89 -33.45
N LYS A 146 9.60 11.57 -34.55
CA LYS A 146 10.91 11.46 -35.19
C LYS A 146 12.06 11.96 -34.30
N GLY A 147 11.80 12.88 -33.38
CA GLY A 147 12.79 13.36 -32.40
C GLY A 147 12.93 12.47 -31.18
N VAL A 148 11.85 11.79 -30.75
CA VAL A 148 11.81 10.99 -29.50
C VAL A 148 12.31 9.54 -29.73
N VAL A 149 12.12 8.96 -30.90
CA VAL A 149 12.48 7.57 -31.20
C VAL A 149 13.98 7.27 -30.99
N PRO A 150 14.95 8.10 -31.47
CA PRO A 150 16.37 7.84 -31.24
C PRO A 150 16.77 7.94 -29.77
N GLU A 151 16.18 8.85 -29.01
CA GLU A 151 16.43 8.98 -27.57
C GLU A 151 15.88 7.80 -26.79
N LEU A 152 14.69 7.34 -27.16
CA LEU A 152 14.06 6.16 -26.59
C LEU A 152 14.91 4.92 -26.81
N GLU A 153 15.47 4.73 -28.02
CA GLU A 153 16.36 3.63 -28.35
C GLU A 153 17.64 3.65 -27.53
N LYS A 154 18.25 4.82 -27.35
CA LYS A 154 19.42 5.01 -26.50
C LYS A 154 19.15 4.70 -25.04
N GLU A 155 18.00 5.13 -24.52
CA GLU A 155 17.61 4.85 -23.13
C GLU A 155 17.36 3.36 -22.90
N ILE A 156 16.67 2.68 -23.80
CA ILE A 156 16.36 1.25 -23.67
C ILE A 156 17.64 0.41 -23.73
N THR A 157 18.59 0.75 -24.59
CA THR A 157 19.88 0.03 -24.67
C THR A 157 20.76 0.19 -23.43
N ARG A 158 20.58 1.25 -22.66
CA ARG A 158 21.32 1.50 -21.41
C ARG A 158 20.76 0.74 -20.19
N ARG A 159 19.56 0.18 -20.27
CA ARG A 159 18.88 -0.42 -19.11
C ARG A 159 19.18 -1.91 -19.00
N PRO A 160 19.34 -2.45 -17.76
CA PRO A 160 19.55 -3.88 -17.57
C PRO A 160 18.29 -4.68 -17.92
N LYS A 161 18.50 -5.90 -18.43
CA LYS A 161 17.45 -6.86 -18.77
C LYS A 161 16.61 -7.26 -17.55
N LYS A 162 15.51 -8.00 -17.79
CA LYS A 162 14.63 -8.56 -16.75
C LYS A 162 15.40 -9.07 -15.53
N VAL A 163 15.02 -8.63 -14.36
CA VAL A 163 15.67 -8.98 -13.09
C VAL A 163 14.70 -9.73 -12.20
N CYS A 164 15.16 -10.77 -11.53
CA CYS A 164 14.37 -11.47 -10.52
C CYS A 164 14.44 -10.75 -9.18
N ILE A 165 13.35 -10.79 -8.39
CA ILE A 165 13.31 -10.18 -7.05
C ILE A 165 14.38 -10.74 -6.10
N VAL A 166 14.85 -11.94 -6.32
CA VAL A 166 15.91 -12.57 -5.51
C VAL A 166 17.21 -11.74 -5.52
N LYS A 167 17.51 -10.99 -6.58
CA LYS A 167 18.67 -10.08 -6.62
C LYS A 167 18.59 -8.92 -5.63
N VAL A 168 17.40 -8.59 -5.15
CA VAL A 168 17.19 -7.54 -4.14
C VAL A 168 17.79 -7.92 -2.79
N VAL A 169 17.87 -9.20 -2.47
CA VAL A 169 18.48 -9.69 -1.23
C VAL A 169 19.95 -9.25 -1.10
N GLY A 170 20.64 -9.08 -2.24
CA GLY A 170 22.00 -8.55 -2.27
C GLY A 170 22.11 -7.03 -2.08
N THR A 171 21.01 -6.28 -2.11
CA THR A 171 20.99 -4.83 -1.94
C THR A 171 20.56 -4.46 -0.51
N ARG A 172 21.37 -3.67 0.16
CA ARG A 172 21.17 -3.37 1.59
C ARG A 172 19.95 -2.47 1.84
N ASN A 173 19.85 -1.35 1.16
CA ASN A 173 18.82 -0.35 1.42
C ASN A 173 17.45 -0.78 0.91
N LEU A 174 17.40 -1.30 -0.30
CA LEU A 174 16.14 -1.71 -0.92
C LEU A 174 15.51 -2.90 -0.18
N TRP A 175 16.31 -3.90 0.18
CA TRP A 175 15.86 -5.04 0.97
C TRP A 175 15.33 -4.60 2.35
N LYS A 176 16.08 -3.73 3.02
CA LYS A 176 15.66 -3.13 4.29
C LYS A 176 14.30 -2.44 4.18
N ASN A 177 14.11 -1.62 3.16
CA ASN A 177 12.86 -0.91 2.94
C ASN A 177 11.68 -1.86 2.71
N ILE A 178 11.87 -2.88 1.90
CA ILE A 178 10.83 -3.90 1.64
C ILE A 178 10.49 -4.65 2.92
N VAL A 179 11.47 -5.07 3.69
CA VAL A 179 11.25 -5.80 4.95
C VAL A 179 10.51 -4.93 5.97
N VAL A 180 10.90 -3.66 6.11
CA VAL A 180 10.21 -2.72 7.01
C VAL A 180 8.75 -2.56 6.61
N LEU A 181 8.47 -2.39 5.32
CA LEU A 181 7.09 -2.25 4.83
C LEU A 181 6.28 -3.54 4.96
N CYS A 182 6.90 -4.70 4.79
CA CYS A 182 6.26 -5.99 5.08
C CYS A 182 5.84 -6.10 6.55
N VAL A 183 6.73 -5.74 7.47
CA VAL A 183 6.43 -5.76 8.91
C VAL A 183 5.33 -4.76 9.26
N ASN A 184 5.37 -3.56 8.70
CA ASN A 184 4.31 -2.56 8.90
C ASN A 184 2.95 -3.03 8.38
N SER A 185 2.91 -3.62 7.21
CA SER A 185 1.69 -4.14 6.60
C SER A 185 1.11 -5.29 7.42
N LEU A 186 1.92 -6.26 7.81
CA LEU A 186 1.52 -7.37 8.68
C LEU A 186 0.94 -6.87 9.99
N THR A 187 1.64 -5.96 10.66
CA THR A 187 1.22 -5.39 11.95
C THR A 187 -0.07 -4.60 11.80
N GLY A 188 -0.18 -3.75 10.79
CA GLY A 188 -1.37 -2.94 10.54
C GLY A 188 -2.63 -3.78 10.34
N TYR A 189 -2.56 -4.80 9.50
CA TYR A 189 -3.70 -5.68 9.25
C TYR A 189 -4.00 -6.64 10.41
N GLY A 190 -2.97 -7.11 11.10
CA GLY A 190 -3.16 -7.97 12.28
C GLY A 190 -3.80 -7.23 13.45
N ILE A 191 -3.32 -6.04 13.76
CA ILE A 191 -3.88 -5.26 14.87
C ILE A 191 -5.26 -4.70 14.53
N HIS A 192 -5.54 -4.42 13.28
CA HIS A 192 -6.88 -4.05 12.82
C HIS A 192 -7.90 -5.14 13.17
N HIS A 193 -7.56 -6.40 12.95
CA HIS A 193 -8.40 -7.50 13.37
C HIS A 193 -8.62 -7.53 14.89
N CYS A 194 -7.59 -7.29 15.68
CA CYS A 194 -7.70 -7.24 17.15
C CYS A 194 -8.67 -6.14 17.61
N PHE A 195 -8.59 -4.95 17.02
CA PHE A 195 -9.50 -3.85 17.32
C PHE A 195 -10.93 -4.12 16.88
N ALA A 196 -11.12 -4.70 15.69
CA ALA A 196 -12.42 -5.07 15.18
C ALA A 196 -13.13 -6.07 16.09
N LYS A 197 -12.42 -7.08 16.56
CA LYS A 197 -12.93 -8.08 17.51
C LYS A 197 -13.27 -7.45 18.86
N SER A 198 -12.43 -6.58 19.35
CA SER A 198 -12.65 -5.88 20.62
C SER A 198 -13.91 -5.01 20.57
N MET A 199 -14.13 -4.30 19.47
CA MET A 199 -15.34 -3.50 19.26
C MET A 199 -16.60 -4.38 19.20
N MET A 200 -16.60 -5.45 18.42
CA MET A 200 -17.74 -6.37 18.27
C MET A 200 -18.08 -7.11 19.57
N GLY A 201 -17.06 -7.50 20.34
CA GLY A 201 -17.24 -8.17 21.63
C GLY A 201 -17.98 -7.31 22.66
N HIS A 202 -17.74 -6.01 22.67
CA HIS A 202 -18.43 -5.07 23.55
C HIS A 202 -19.83 -4.72 23.08
N GLU A 203 -20.06 -4.59 21.78
CA GLU A 203 -21.40 -4.34 21.22
C GLU A 203 -22.37 -5.50 21.50
N ALA A 204 -21.88 -6.73 21.45
CA ALA A 204 -22.68 -7.89 21.83
C ALA A 204 -23.20 -7.87 23.28
N LYS A 205 -22.45 -7.21 24.19
CA LYS A 205 -22.86 -7.01 25.60
C LYS A 205 -23.81 -5.83 25.78
N MET A 206 -23.74 -4.81 24.93
CA MET A 206 -24.52 -3.57 25.07
C MET A 206 -25.90 -3.62 24.42
N ALA A 207 -26.26 -4.65 23.70
CA ALA A 207 -27.58 -4.86 23.08
C ALA A 207 -28.06 -3.73 22.14
N ILE A 208 -27.19 -2.83 21.69
CA ILE A 208 -27.59 -1.63 20.92
C ILE A 208 -27.86 -1.97 19.45
N THR A 209 -27.16 -2.96 18.88
CA THR A 209 -27.39 -3.39 17.51
C THR A 209 -26.96 -4.85 17.31
N HIS A 210 -27.88 -5.78 17.46
CA HIS A 210 -27.70 -7.17 17.04
C HIS A 210 -27.79 -7.36 15.51
N ASN A 211 -27.67 -6.27 14.73
CA ASN A 211 -27.77 -6.33 13.30
C ASN A 211 -26.39 -6.42 12.67
N PHE A 212 -26.08 -7.55 12.02
CA PHE A 212 -24.86 -7.76 11.27
C PHE A 212 -24.59 -6.64 10.24
N TYR A 213 -25.61 -6.13 9.59
CA TYR A 213 -25.47 -5.04 8.63
C TYR A 213 -25.03 -3.72 9.27
N ALA A 214 -25.52 -3.42 10.47
CA ALA A 214 -25.12 -2.21 11.20
C ALA A 214 -23.63 -2.28 11.57
N ASP A 215 -23.13 -3.41 12.04
CA ASP A 215 -21.71 -3.61 12.35
C ASP A 215 -20.84 -3.45 11.10
N TYR A 216 -21.28 -4.04 10.00
CA TYR A 216 -20.56 -3.92 8.73
C TYR A 216 -20.51 -2.47 8.24
N TYR A 217 -21.59 -1.74 8.31
CA TYR A 217 -21.61 -0.31 7.95
C TYR A 217 -20.77 0.54 8.89
N THR A 218 -20.71 0.23 10.17
CA THR A 218 -19.83 0.91 11.12
C THR A 218 -18.37 0.72 10.74
N MET A 219 -17.94 -0.49 10.44
CA MET A 219 -16.59 -0.78 9.97
C MET A 219 -16.27 -0.08 8.65
N ALA A 220 -17.20 -0.10 7.70
CA ALA A 220 -17.04 0.60 6.43
C ALA A 220 -16.96 2.12 6.61
N GLY A 221 -17.73 2.69 7.52
CA GLY A 221 -17.68 4.11 7.88
C GLY A 221 -16.37 4.51 8.52
N ILE A 222 -15.81 3.68 9.40
CA ILE A 222 -14.48 3.90 9.99
C ILE A 222 -13.39 3.87 8.91
N ALA A 223 -13.46 2.93 7.98
CA ALA A 223 -12.53 2.84 6.85
C ALA A 223 -12.62 4.07 5.93
N LEU A 224 -13.82 4.57 5.66
CA LEU A 224 -14.05 5.79 4.89
C LEU A 224 -13.46 7.01 5.60
N ALA A 225 -13.69 7.16 6.90
CA ALA A 225 -13.12 8.24 7.70
C ALA A 225 -11.59 8.19 7.71
N SER A 226 -11.01 6.99 7.76
CA SER A 226 -9.57 6.77 7.64
C SER A 226 -9.03 7.25 6.30
N CYS A 227 -9.67 6.92 5.20
CA CYS A 227 -9.28 7.38 3.86
C CYS A 227 -9.37 8.90 3.73
N LEU A 228 -10.44 9.52 4.26
CA LEU A 228 -10.60 10.97 4.28
C LEU A 228 -9.50 11.67 5.09
N ALA A 229 -9.09 11.11 6.22
CA ALA A 229 -8.01 11.65 7.04
C ALA A 229 -6.63 11.46 6.40
N MET A 230 -6.42 10.38 5.66
CA MET A 230 -5.16 10.14 4.95
C MET A 230 -4.87 11.22 3.90
N CYS A 231 -5.88 11.75 3.22
CA CYS A 231 -5.69 12.73 2.15
C CYS A 231 -4.90 13.96 2.63
N PRO A 232 -5.32 14.71 3.67
CA PRO A 232 -4.55 15.87 4.16
C PRO A 232 -3.25 15.48 4.85
N VAL A 233 -3.24 14.39 5.63
CA VAL A 233 -2.07 13.99 6.42
C VAL A 233 -0.90 13.61 5.51
N VAL A 234 -1.12 12.79 4.51
CA VAL A 234 -0.07 12.38 3.56
C VAL A 234 0.32 13.54 2.65
N GLY A 235 -0.61 14.42 2.30
CA GLY A 235 -0.32 15.63 1.54
C GLY A 235 0.61 16.59 2.29
N PHE A 236 0.46 16.68 3.61
CA PHE A 236 1.23 17.59 4.48
C PHE A 236 2.56 16.99 4.94
N LEU A 237 2.51 15.79 5.52
CA LEU A 237 3.66 15.15 6.18
C LEU A 237 4.48 14.26 5.23
N GLY A 238 3.97 13.96 4.04
CA GLY A 238 4.56 12.98 3.16
C GLY A 238 4.25 11.54 3.58
N ARG A 239 4.80 10.57 2.84
CA ARG A 239 4.48 9.15 3.04
C ARG A 239 5.05 8.62 4.36
N ARG A 240 6.32 8.91 4.62
CA ARG A 240 6.98 8.48 5.87
C ARG A 240 6.37 9.13 7.10
N GLY A 241 6.15 10.44 7.06
CA GLY A 241 5.54 11.17 8.16
C GLY A 241 4.10 10.75 8.43
N GLY A 242 3.31 10.52 7.40
CA GLY A 242 1.95 10.01 7.51
C GLY A 242 1.90 8.61 8.10
N LEU A 243 2.74 7.71 7.60
CA LEU A 243 2.85 6.34 8.13
C LEU A 243 3.27 6.33 9.60
N LEU A 244 4.23 7.17 9.97
CA LEU A 244 4.70 7.30 11.35
C LEU A 244 3.59 7.81 12.27
N LEU A 245 2.84 8.84 11.86
CA LEU A 245 1.73 9.39 12.64
C LEU A 245 0.64 8.34 12.89
N PHE A 246 0.20 7.65 11.85
CA PHE A 246 -0.83 6.62 12.00
C PHE A 246 -0.36 5.42 12.81
N MET A 247 0.91 5.05 12.69
CA MET A 247 1.47 3.98 13.52
C MET A 247 1.58 4.38 14.99
N ILE A 248 1.94 5.62 15.29
CA ILE A 248 1.94 6.14 16.66
C ILE A 248 0.53 6.13 17.25
N LEU A 249 -0.48 6.58 16.49
CA LEU A 249 -1.87 6.52 16.92
C LEU A 249 -2.33 5.08 17.19
N THR A 250 -1.96 4.17 16.32
CA THR A 250 -2.26 2.73 16.50
C THR A 250 -1.61 2.17 17.77
N ALA A 251 -0.35 2.49 18.00
CA ALA A 251 0.37 2.06 19.18
C ALA A 251 -0.25 2.63 20.48
N LEU A 252 -0.59 3.91 20.48
CA LEU A 252 -1.24 4.56 21.64
C LEU A 252 -2.62 3.94 21.90
N ALA A 253 -3.44 3.74 20.89
CA ALA A 253 -4.75 3.10 21.04
C ALA A 253 -4.61 1.68 21.57
N SER A 254 -3.64 0.91 21.06
CA SER A 254 -3.37 -0.46 21.52
C SER A 254 -2.91 -0.51 22.97
N LEU A 255 -1.97 0.34 23.35
CA LEU A 255 -1.45 0.39 24.71
C LEU A 255 -2.50 0.85 25.71
N LEU A 256 -3.29 1.87 25.37
CA LEU A 256 -4.40 2.35 26.20
C LEU A 256 -5.47 1.28 26.37
N GLN A 257 -5.79 0.54 25.33
CA GLN A 257 -6.77 -0.55 25.41
C GLN A 257 -6.26 -1.70 26.28
N LEU A 258 -4.99 -2.10 26.13
CA LEU A 258 -4.37 -3.13 27.00
C LEU A 258 -4.33 -2.68 28.45
N GLY A 259 -3.96 -1.43 28.71
CA GLY A 259 -3.97 -0.85 30.04
C GLY A 259 -5.37 -0.86 30.67
N LEU A 260 -6.38 -0.48 29.91
CA LEU A 260 -7.77 -0.51 30.33
C LEU A 260 -8.26 -1.92 30.67
N LEU A 261 -7.96 -2.90 29.79
CA LEU A 261 -8.31 -4.31 30.02
C LEU A 261 -7.62 -4.88 31.25
N ASN A 262 -6.36 -4.50 31.49
CA ASN A 262 -5.63 -4.92 32.68
C ASN A 262 -6.21 -4.31 33.95
N LEU A 263 -6.64 -3.06 33.92
CA LEU A 263 -7.33 -2.40 35.03
C LEU A 263 -8.69 -3.05 35.31
N ILE A 264 -9.46 -3.41 34.28
CA ILE A 264 -10.73 -4.16 34.42
C ILE A 264 -10.48 -5.48 35.16
N GLY A 265 -9.42 -6.24 34.80
CA GLY A 265 -9.05 -7.48 35.45
C GLY A 265 -8.69 -7.31 36.95
N LYS A 266 -8.06 -6.20 37.33
CA LYS A 266 -7.71 -5.90 38.74
C LYS A 266 -8.89 -5.42 39.56
N TYR A 267 -9.79 -4.63 39.00
CA TYR A 267 -10.87 -3.97 39.73
C TYR A 267 -12.22 -4.70 39.67
N SER A 268 -12.36 -5.72 38.82
CA SER A 268 -13.58 -6.53 38.73
C SER A 268 -13.86 -7.36 39.99
N GLN A 269 -12.90 -7.45 40.93
CA GLN A 269 -13.05 -8.10 42.22
C GLN A 269 -13.57 -7.19 43.35
N LEU A 270 -13.81 -5.91 43.08
CA LEU A 270 -14.34 -4.96 44.04
C LEU A 270 -15.87 -4.81 43.90
N PRO A 271 -16.65 -4.87 44.97
CA PRO A 271 -18.13 -4.87 44.91
C PRO A 271 -18.79 -3.58 44.48
N ASP A 272 -18.06 -2.47 44.33
CA ASP A 272 -18.57 -1.16 43.89
C ASP A 272 -18.44 -0.86 42.38
N SER A 273 -18.17 -1.87 41.59
CA SER A 273 -17.72 -1.69 40.18
C SER A 273 -18.84 -1.48 39.15
N GLY A 274 -20.12 -1.48 39.53
CA GLY A 274 -21.24 -1.44 38.58
C GLY A 274 -21.33 -0.17 37.70
N MET A 275 -20.96 1.00 38.21
CA MET A 275 -20.89 2.25 37.41
C MET A 275 -19.60 2.39 36.62
N SER A 276 -18.55 1.74 37.06
CA SER A 276 -17.23 1.75 36.44
C SER A 276 -17.17 0.91 35.14
N ASP A 277 -17.97 -0.16 35.04
CA ASP A 277 -17.94 -1.07 33.90
C ASP A 277 -18.55 -0.45 32.62
N SER A 278 -19.63 0.31 32.73
CA SER A 278 -20.22 0.96 31.56
C SER A 278 -19.33 2.07 30.98
N VAL A 279 -18.62 2.82 31.81
CA VAL A 279 -17.64 3.83 31.40
C VAL A 279 -16.43 3.19 30.75
N LYS A 280 -15.94 2.10 31.31
CA LYS A 280 -14.81 1.31 30.75
C LYS A 280 -15.16 0.72 29.39
N ASP A 281 -16.36 0.17 29.20
CA ASP A 281 -16.83 -0.35 27.93
C ASP A 281 -16.90 0.73 26.86
N LYS A 282 -17.36 1.92 27.20
CA LYS A 282 -17.38 3.08 26.29
C LYS A 282 -15.96 3.51 25.89
N PHE A 283 -15.02 3.58 26.82
CA PHE A 283 -13.63 3.89 26.52
C PHE A 283 -12.97 2.79 25.66
N SER A 284 -13.26 1.54 25.95
CA SER A 284 -12.74 0.42 25.13
C SER A 284 -13.26 0.49 23.70
N VAL A 285 -14.53 0.76 23.48
CA VAL A 285 -15.12 0.97 22.15
C VAL A 285 -14.46 2.16 21.45
N ALA A 286 -14.28 3.28 22.14
CA ALA A 286 -13.63 4.46 21.58
C ALA A 286 -12.18 4.18 21.15
N PHE A 287 -11.40 3.50 21.97
CA PHE A 287 -10.03 3.10 21.62
C PHE A 287 -10.01 2.11 20.46
N SER A 288 -10.95 1.18 20.41
CA SER A 288 -11.09 0.24 19.27
C SER A 288 -11.38 0.96 17.96
N ILE A 289 -12.27 1.95 17.97
CA ILE A 289 -12.61 2.76 16.81
C ILE A 289 -11.39 3.54 16.33
N VAL A 290 -10.68 4.22 17.22
CA VAL A 290 -9.45 4.96 16.90
C VAL A 290 -8.38 4.01 16.38
N GLY A 291 -8.23 2.86 16.99
CA GLY A 291 -7.27 1.83 16.56
C GLY A 291 -7.58 1.27 15.18
N MET A 292 -8.85 0.98 14.88
CA MET A 292 -9.28 0.54 13.53
C MET A 292 -9.03 1.62 12.48
N PHE A 293 -9.35 2.86 12.79
CA PHE A 293 -9.12 4.01 11.93
C PHE A 293 -7.62 4.13 11.56
N SER A 294 -6.77 4.17 12.55
CA SER A 294 -5.33 4.34 12.33
C SER A 294 -4.66 3.11 11.70
N SER A 295 -5.05 1.90 12.08
CA SER A 295 -4.50 0.67 11.50
C SER A 295 -4.89 0.45 10.05
N HIS A 296 -6.10 0.82 9.65
CA HIS A 296 -6.52 0.83 8.25
C HIS A 296 -5.65 1.78 7.42
N ALA A 297 -5.40 2.98 7.94
CA ALA A 297 -4.51 3.94 7.30
C ALA A 297 -3.08 3.42 7.17
N VAL A 298 -2.54 2.78 8.20
CA VAL A 298 -1.21 2.15 8.17
C VAL A 298 -1.13 1.08 7.08
N GLY A 299 -2.10 0.19 7.01
CA GLY A 299 -2.12 -0.88 6.01
C GLY A 299 -2.16 -0.34 4.58
N SER A 300 -3.07 0.58 4.30
CA SER A 300 -3.21 1.19 2.97
C SER A 300 -1.96 1.98 2.57
N LEU A 301 -1.42 2.77 3.48
CA LEU A 301 -0.25 3.59 3.22
C LEU A 301 1.03 2.77 3.06
N SER A 302 1.16 1.65 3.77
CA SER A 302 2.29 0.72 3.62
C SER A 302 2.35 0.14 2.20
N VAL A 303 1.21 -0.28 1.66
CA VAL A 303 1.14 -0.81 0.30
C VAL A 303 1.47 0.27 -0.73
N PHE A 304 0.92 1.44 -0.57
CA PHE A 304 1.20 2.58 -1.47
C PHE A 304 2.67 2.99 -1.43
N PHE A 305 3.24 3.08 -0.25
CA PHE A 305 4.65 3.42 -0.06
C PHE A 305 5.57 2.38 -0.74
N CYS A 306 5.26 1.09 -0.59
CA CYS A 306 5.98 0.02 -1.27
C CYS A 306 5.89 0.16 -2.79
N ALA A 307 4.73 0.49 -3.33
CA ALA A 307 4.57 0.70 -4.76
C ALA A 307 5.43 1.85 -5.29
N GLU A 308 5.61 2.90 -4.51
CA GLU A 308 6.43 4.06 -4.91
C GLU A 308 7.94 3.80 -4.83
N ILE A 309 8.43 3.11 -3.80
CA ILE A 309 9.87 2.94 -3.59
C ILE A 309 10.47 1.72 -4.28
N THR A 310 9.64 0.77 -4.70
CA THR A 310 10.13 -0.43 -5.38
C THR A 310 10.42 -0.13 -6.84
N PRO A 311 11.59 -0.53 -7.39
CA PRO A 311 11.91 -0.36 -8.80
C PRO A 311 10.91 -1.05 -9.73
N THR A 312 10.68 -0.49 -10.91
CA THR A 312 9.71 -0.99 -11.89
C THR A 312 9.95 -2.45 -12.26
N VAL A 313 11.22 -2.85 -12.39
CA VAL A 313 11.59 -4.23 -12.76
C VAL A 313 11.16 -5.28 -11.75
N ILE A 314 11.07 -4.90 -10.47
CA ILE A 314 10.72 -5.81 -9.36
C ILE A 314 9.47 -5.33 -8.58
N ARG A 315 8.78 -4.31 -9.06
CA ARG A 315 7.61 -3.74 -8.36
C ARG A 315 6.53 -4.79 -8.09
N GLY A 316 6.24 -5.64 -9.06
CA GLY A 316 5.30 -6.73 -8.89
C GLY A 316 5.68 -7.68 -7.76
N GLY A 317 6.94 -8.04 -7.66
CA GLY A 317 7.46 -8.89 -6.58
C GLY A 317 7.43 -8.20 -5.21
N GLY A 318 7.86 -6.94 -5.13
CA GLY A 318 7.83 -6.15 -3.89
C GLY A 318 6.42 -5.92 -3.35
N LEU A 319 5.50 -5.51 -4.22
CA LEU A 319 4.07 -5.40 -3.87
C LEU A 319 3.48 -6.75 -3.45
N GLY A 320 3.85 -7.82 -4.15
CA GLY A 320 3.43 -9.17 -3.80
C GLY A 320 3.87 -9.59 -2.40
N LEU A 321 5.11 -9.28 -2.02
CA LEU A 321 5.63 -9.56 -0.67
C LEU A 321 4.88 -8.77 0.40
N VAL A 322 4.62 -7.49 0.19
CA VAL A 322 3.87 -6.65 1.14
C VAL A 322 2.42 -7.12 1.28
N LEU A 323 1.76 -7.43 0.18
CA LEU A 323 0.40 -7.97 0.19
C LEU A 323 0.32 -9.36 0.82
N ALA A 324 1.32 -10.22 0.60
CA ALA A 324 1.43 -11.51 1.27
C ALA A 324 1.61 -11.35 2.78
N SER A 325 2.42 -10.40 3.22
CA SER A 325 2.58 -10.07 4.63
C SER A 325 1.29 -9.56 5.26
N ALA A 326 0.54 -8.73 4.54
CA ALA A 326 -0.79 -8.28 4.95
C ALA A 326 -1.77 -9.45 5.13
N GLY A 327 -1.82 -10.35 4.16
CA GLY A 327 -2.62 -11.58 4.22
C GLY A 327 -2.20 -12.50 5.36
N PHE A 328 -0.92 -12.63 5.62
CA PHE A 328 -0.39 -13.40 6.74
C PHE A 328 -0.82 -12.79 8.10
N GLY A 329 -0.78 -11.46 8.22
CA GLY A 329 -1.29 -10.76 9.40
C GLY A 329 -2.78 -11.01 9.63
N ARG A 330 -3.60 -10.96 8.57
CA ARG A 330 -5.03 -11.27 8.64
C ARG A 330 -5.31 -12.74 8.99
N LEU A 331 -4.44 -13.65 8.56
CA LEU A 331 -4.58 -15.08 8.84
C LEU A 331 -4.17 -15.44 10.26
N THR A 332 -3.04 -14.89 10.74
CA THR A 332 -2.48 -15.26 12.05
C THR A 332 -3.26 -14.70 13.22
N ALA A 333 -3.83 -13.51 13.10
CA ALA A 333 -4.60 -12.90 14.17
C ALA A 333 -5.82 -13.74 14.60
N PRO A 334 -6.69 -14.21 13.70
CA PRO A 334 -7.78 -15.10 14.06
C PRO A 334 -7.32 -16.44 14.62
N ILE A 335 -6.25 -17.04 14.10
CA ILE A 335 -5.69 -18.31 14.56
C ILE A 335 -5.17 -18.19 15.98
N MET A 336 -4.42 -17.15 16.28
CA MET A 336 -3.92 -16.89 17.64
C MET A 336 -5.07 -16.66 18.63
N GLU A 337 -6.10 -15.94 18.22
CA GLU A 337 -7.30 -15.74 19.02
C GLU A 337 -8.00 -17.06 19.35
N LEU A 338 -8.16 -17.95 18.36
CA LEU A 338 -8.80 -19.24 18.54
C LEU A 338 -8.04 -20.15 19.51
N HIS A 339 -6.71 -20.15 19.47
CA HIS A 339 -5.87 -21.00 20.31
C HIS A 339 -5.70 -20.45 21.74
N ASN A 340 -5.98 -19.18 21.95
CA ASN A 340 -5.71 -18.46 23.19
C ASN A 340 -6.98 -18.15 24.01
N GLN A 341 -7.93 -19.04 24.04
CA GLN A 341 -9.21 -18.86 24.75
C GLN A 341 -9.03 -18.64 26.28
N LYS A 342 -7.90 -19.03 26.84
CA LYS A 342 -7.61 -18.86 28.27
C LYS A 342 -6.68 -17.70 28.62
N GLY A 343 -5.92 -17.18 27.63
CA GLY A 343 -5.01 -16.07 27.82
C GLY A 343 -5.44 -14.87 26.98
N TYR A 344 -6.35 -14.12 27.48
CA TYR A 344 -7.20 -13.14 26.77
C TYR A 344 -6.49 -12.09 25.93
N PHE A 345 -5.18 -11.90 26.03
CA PHE A 345 -4.54 -10.71 25.47
C PHE A 345 -3.24 -11.01 24.73
N LEU A 346 -2.83 -12.28 24.61
CA LEU A 346 -1.52 -12.59 24.06
C LEU A 346 -1.34 -12.08 22.62
N HIS A 347 -2.33 -12.32 21.75
CA HIS A 347 -2.29 -11.84 20.37
C HIS A 347 -2.29 -10.31 20.29
N HIS A 348 -3.06 -9.64 21.14
CA HIS A 348 -3.08 -8.18 21.19
C HIS A 348 -1.76 -7.62 21.71
N VAL A 349 -1.16 -8.23 22.72
CA VAL A 349 0.16 -7.86 23.26
C VAL A 349 1.26 -8.03 22.21
N ILE A 350 1.24 -9.14 21.47
CA ILE A 350 2.20 -9.39 20.39
C ILE A 350 2.11 -8.30 19.31
N PHE A 351 0.92 -7.97 18.83
CA PHE A 351 0.75 -6.93 17.83
C PHE A 351 1.05 -5.52 18.36
N ALA A 352 0.77 -5.24 19.64
CA ALA A 352 1.16 -3.99 20.27
C ALA A 352 2.70 -3.83 20.34
N CYS A 353 3.41 -4.87 20.68
CA CYS A 353 4.88 -4.89 20.64
C CYS A 353 5.39 -4.71 19.21
N CYS A 354 4.74 -5.34 18.23
CA CYS A 354 5.05 -5.15 16.80
C CYS A 354 4.85 -3.70 16.37
N THR A 355 3.82 -2.99 16.86
CA THR A 355 3.63 -1.56 16.54
C THR A 355 4.75 -0.69 17.04
N LEU A 356 5.29 -0.97 18.23
CA LEU A 356 6.44 -0.25 18.79
C LEU A 356 7.70 -0.48 17.94
N ILE A 357 7.94 -1.71 17.53
CA ILE A 357 9.05 -2.04 16.62
C ILE A 357 8.87 -1.33 15.27
N CYS A 358 7.66 -1.30 14.74
CA CYS A 358 7.34 -0.62 13.50
C CYS A 358 7.60 0.88 13.55
N ILE A 359 7.30 1.55 14.66
CA ILE A 359 7.59 2.98 14.84
C ILE A 359 9.09 3.24 14.67
N ILE A 360 9.92 2.42 15.28
CA ILE A 360 11.39 2.53 15.17
C ILE A 360 11.82 2.26 13.73
N CYS A 361 11.28 1.23 13.10
CA CYS A 361 11.63 0.84 11.73
C CYS A 361 11.20 1.87 10.68
N ILE A 362 10.07 2.55 10.87
CA ILE A 362 9.60 3.59 9.94
C ILE A 362 10.61 4.75 9.83
N LEU A 363 11.30 5.08 10.90
CA LEU A 363 12.34 6.10 10.88
C LEU A 363 13.51 5.75 9.96
N LEU A 364 13.67 4.48 9.59
CA LEU A 364 14.69 4.01 8.67
C LEU A 364 14.27 4.13 7.20
N LEU A 365 13.02 4.44 6.89
CA LEU A 365 12.51 4.55 5.52
C LEU A 365 12.87 5.89 4.88
N PRO A 366 13.13 5.92 3.54
CA PRO A 366 13.28 7.17 2.80
C PRO A 366 11.92 7.83 2.53
N GLU A 367 11.89 9.12 2.22
CA GLU A 367 10.69 9.83 1.76
C GLU A 367 10.58 9.74 0.23
N SER A 368 9.39 9.42 -0.28
CA SER A 368 9.12 9.28 -1.72
C SER A 368 8.23 10.38 -2.31
N LYS A 369 7.86 11.39 -1.52
CA LYS A 369 6.99 12.48 -1.97
C LYS A 369 7.65 13.28 -3.10
N ASN A 370 6.94 13.44 -4.22
CA ASN A 370 7.38 14.18 -5.40
C ASN A 370 8.69 13.68 -6.04
N GLN A 371 9.11 12.47 -5.75
CA GLN A 371 10.27 11.84 -6.37
C GLN A 371 9.85 10.98 -7.57
N ASN A 372 10.76 10.84 -8.54
CA ASN A 372 10.55 9.97 -9.68
C ASN A 372 10.52 8.51 -9.23
N LEU A 373 9.71 7.70 -9.93
CA LEU A 373 9.69 6.27 -9.69
C LEU A 373 11.04 5.65 -10.06
N PRO A 374 11.64 4.82 -9.21
CA PRO A 374 12.83 4.08 -9.56
C PRO A 374 12.49 3.04 -10.64
N GLU A 375 13.37 2.86 -11.61
CA GLU A 375 13.19 1.92 -12.71
C GLU A 375 14.04 0.68 -12.56
N ASN A 376 15.27 0.87 -12.06
CA ASN A 376 16.27 -0.18 -11.87
C ASN A 376 16.60 -0.36 -10.38
N ILE A 377 17.20 -1.49 -10.03
CA ILE A 377 17.66 -1.77 -8.66
C ILE A 377 18.64 -0.70 -8.14
N PRO A 378 19.65 -0.22 -8.91
CA PRO A 378 20.49 0.89 -8.46
C PRO A 378 19.72 2.17 -8.14
N ASP A 379 18.72 2.53 -8.93
CA ASP A 379 17.89 3.71 -8.69
C ASP A 379 17.11 3.59 -7.37
N GLY A 380 16.59 2.41 -7.06
CA GLY A 380 15.91 2.14 -5.80
C GLY A 380 16.85 2.16 -4.59
N GLU A 381 18.11 1.75 -4.78
CA GLU A 381 19.13 1.77 -3.72
C GLU A 381 19.57 3.19 -3.35
N HIS A 382 19.51 4.12 -4.30
CA HIS A 382 19.94 5.52 -4.13
C HIS A 382 18.87 6.46 -3.55
N TYR A 383 17.71 5.96 -3.15
CA TYR A 383 16.73 6.77 -2.44
C TYR A 383 17.31 7.31 -1.13
N THR A 384 17.38 8.63 -1.02
CA THR A 384 17.96 9.33 0.14
C THR A 384 16.92 9.57 1.23
N ARG A 385 17.36 9.48 2.47
CA ARG A 385 16.59 9.85 3.64
C ARG A 385 16.42 11.35 3.71
N GLN A 386 15.17 11.82 3.69
CA GLN A 386 14.85 13.24 3.90
C GLN A 386 14.37 13.48 5.35
N PRO A 387 14.56 14.68 5.91
CA PRO A 387 14.01 15.02 7.21
C PRO A 387 12.48 14.98 7.21
N LEU A 388 11.88 14.64 8.37
CA LEU A 388 10.42 14.53 8.53
C LEU A 388 9.69 15.87 8.36
N LEU A 389 10.34 16.93 8.75
CA LEU A 389 9.81 18.31 8.61
C LEU A 389 10.44 18.99 7.40
N PRO A 390 9.65 19.68 6.56
CA PRO A 390 10.21 20.43 5.44
C PRO A 390 11.13 21.51 5.97
N HIS A 391 12.37 21.55 5.48
CA HIS A 391 13.30 22.62 5.79
C HIS A 391 12.78 23.96 5.24
N LYS A 392 12.87 25.01 6.05
CA LYS A 392 12.72 26.37 5.56
C LYS A 392 13.79 26.63 4.50
N LYS A 393 13.41 27.21 3.37
CA LYS A 393 14.36 27.60 2.33
C LYS A 393 15.45 28.45 2.97
N GLY A 394 16.69 27.95 3.02
CA GLY A 394 17.86 28.66 3.55
C GLY A 394 18.57 27.96 4.72
N GLU A 395 18.03 26.91 5.34
CA GLU A 395 18.74 26.15 6.36
C GLU A 395 19.42 24.93 5.73
N GLN A 396 20.74 24.88 5.79
CA GLN A 396 21.50 23.68 5.43
C GLN A 396 21.27 22.60 6.48
N PRO A 397 21.05 21.32 6.08
CA PRO A 397 20.96 20.24 7.05
C PRO A 397 22.27 20.10 7.82
N LEU A 398 22.16 20.13 9.14
CA LEU A 398 23.30 20.04 10.07
C LEU A 398 24.04 18.70 10.03
N LEU A 399 23.45 17.68 9.43
CA LEU A 399 24.00 16.32 9.34
C LEU A 399 23.81 15.78 7.93
N LEU A 400 24.79 15.98 7.09
CA LEU A 400 24.90 15.31 5.80
C LEU A 400 25.47 13.90 6.01
N THR A 401 24.86 12.90 5.38
CA THR A 401 25.46 11.57 5.31
C THR A 401 26.74 11.59 4.47
N ASN A 402 27.66 10.66 4.70
CA ASN A 402 28.93 10.61 3.96
C ASN A 402 28.76 10.51 2.43
N SER A 403 27.62 9.99 1.96
CA SER A 403 27.28 9.96 0.54
C SER A 403 26.86 11.33 0.01
N GLU A 404 26.04 12.05 0.79
CA GLU A 404 25.61 13.42 0.45
C GLU A 404 26.78 14.40 0.46
N LEU A 405 27.75 14.18 1.36
CA LEU A 405 28.97 14.98 1.41
C LEU A 405 29.83 14.78 0.15
N LYS A 406 29.88 13.56 -0.39
CA LYS A 406 30.60 13.28 -1.64
C LYS A 406 29.94 13.92 -2.85
N ASP A 407 28.61 13.87 -2.92
CA ASP A 407 27.85 14.52 -3.99
C ASP A 407 27.98 16.03 -3.93
N TYR A 408 28.01 16.60 -2.72
CA TYR A 408 28.19 18.04 -2.51
C TYR A 408 29.62 18.47 -2.86
N SER A 409 30.65 17.69 -2.54
CA SER A 409 32.04 17.96 -2.91
C SER A 409 32.23 17.89 -4.42
N GLY A 410 31.60 16.90 -5.09
CA GLY A 410 31.64 16.79 -6.55
C GLY A 410 30.98 17.98 -7.27
N LEU A 411 29.90 18.53 -6.72
CA LEU A 411 29.24 19.72 -7.25
C LEU A 411 30.12 20.98 -7.07
N HIS A 412 30.81 21.08 -5.95
CA HIS A 412 31.71 22.22 -5.65
C HIS A 412 32.95 22.20 -6.56
N ASP A 413 33.50 21.00 -6.81
CA ASP A 413 34.62 20.83 -7.73
C ASP A 413 34.22 21.15 -9.18
N SER A 414 33.01 20.79 -9.62
CA SER A 414 32.51 21.13 -10.95
C SER A 414 32.20 22.60 -11.09
N ALA A 415 31.73 23.28 -10.04
CA ALA A 415 31.54 24.72 -10.02
C ALA A 415 32.88 25.50 -10.03
N ALA A 416 33.86 25.02 -9.25
CA ALA A 416 35.21 25.59 -9.24
C ALA A 416 35.91 25.47 -10.59
N VAL A 417 35.74 24.31 -11.29
CA VAL A 417 36.28 24.11 -12.65
C VAL A 417 35.60 25.03 -13.67
N SER A 418 34.28 25.26 -13.57
CA SER A 418 33.57 26.17 -14.46
C SER A 418 33.97 27.61 -14.25
N ASP A 419 34.21 28.04 -13.02
CA ASP A 419 34.71 29.39 -12.69
C ASP A 419 36.16 29.56 -13.15
N GLY A 420 37.01 28.55 -13.02
CA GLY A 420 38.38 28.55 -13.53
C GLY A 420 38.45 28.67 -15.06
N ILE A 421 37.54 28.04 -15.79
CA ILE A 421 37.44 28.14 -17.25
C ILE A 421 36.95 29.51 -17.67
N SER A 422 36.03 30.14 -16.94
CA SER A 422 35.56 31.50 -17.25
C SER A 422 36.63 32.59 -16.99
N GLU A 423 37.46 32.43 -15.97
CA GLU A 423 38.61 33.35 -15.71
C GLU A 423 39.69 33.23 -16.78
N ASN A 424 39.98 32.00 -17.28
CA ASN A 424 40.96 31.84 -18.35
C ASN A 424 40.47 32.38 -19.71
N THR A 425 39.18 32.34 -20.00
CA THR A 425 38.62 32.93 -21.22
C THR A 425 38.60 34.45 -21.19
N THR A 426 38.42 35.07 -20.03
CA THR A 426 38.50 36.54 -19.88
C THR A 426 39.92 37.07 -19.93
N ALA A 427 40.91 36.32 -19.46
CA ALA A 427 42.30 36.72 -19.52
C ALA A 427 42.90 36.67 -20.94
N ASN A 428 42.41 35.82 -21.83
CA ASN A 428 42.85 35.74 -23.22
C ASN A 428 42.13 36.72 -24.19
N GLY A 429 41.11 37.42 -23.73
CA GLY A 429 40.39 38.43 -24.53
C GLY A 429 40.97 39.82 -24.50
N MET A 430 42.05 40.07 -23.75
CA MET A 430 42.72 41.34 -23.65
C MET A 430 44.15 41.31 -24.26
N LYS A 431 44.31 40.85 -25.46
CA LYS A 431 45.49 41.10 -26.28
C LYS A 431 45.07 41.54 -27.68
#